data_21432074c0599ca5c7cb036af677bdb0
#
_entry.id   21432074c0599ca5c7cb036af677bdb0
#
_cell.length_a   1.000
_cell.length_b   1.000
_cell.length_c   1.000
_cell.angle_alpha   90.00
_cell.angle_beta   90.00
_cell.angle_gamma   90.00
#
_symmetry.space_group_name_H-M   'P 1'
#
loop_
_entity.id
_entity.type
_entity.pdbx_description
1 polymer ?
#
loop_
_entity_poly.entity_id
_entity_poly.type
_entity_poly.pdbx_seq_one_letter_code
_entity_poly.pdbx_strand_id
1 'polypeptide(L)'
;MLDATRLRTPCLFDKIVSADEAATLITDGMNVGVSGFTPSGYPKKTTLALAKAIKAGKKCRINIWSGASVGPETEETLAEVGGISGRMPYYAASNKTLSRQINTGSVTYIDQHLSHFAQQIDYGFYGDVDVAIVEAAAINADGSIVLGSGVGNTPMLVKHAKKIIVEVNTSIPLTLEGMHDIYICSKPPERTEIPIYHVGDRIGSPYVSCGLDRITCIVESDIVDHVRNLSAPDDTSKKIAANLVDFLEHEQRHGRLPQQMLPLQSGVGSIANAVLMGLAESKFENLTMYSEILQDSVFKRLSKQMTLLRQI
;
A
#
# COMPACT_ATOMS: atom_id res chain seq x y z
N MET A 1 6.16 14.90 -17.88
CA MET A 1 7.56 15.33 -17.57
C MET A 1 7.57 15.81 -16.12
N LEU A 2 8.52 15.32 -15.33
CA LEU A 2 8.66 15.71 -13.93
C LEU A 2 9.11 17.18 -13.83
N ASP A 3 8.53 17.89 -12.88
CA ASP A 3 8.81 19.30 -12.61
C ASP A 3 9.12 19.53 -11.12
N ALA A 4 9.38 20.80 -10.76
CA ALA A 4 9.73 21.19 -9.39
C ALA A 4 8.59 21.01 -8.36
N THR A 5 7.36 20.76 -8.79
CA THR A 5 6.26 20.44 -7.86
C THR A 5 6.38 19.03 -7.34
N ARG A 6 7.03 18.14 -8.10
CA ARG A 6 7.24 16.72 -7.77
C ARG A 6 8.67 16.39 -7.35
N LEU A 7 9.67 17.08 -7.93
CA LEU A 7 11.08 16.96 -7.54
C LEU A 7 11.54 18.29 -6.93
N ARG A 8 11.48 18.38 -5.60
CA ARG A 8 11.54 19.66 -4.87
C ARG A 8 12.95 20.15 -4.56
N THR A 9 13.95 19.61 -5.25
CA THR A 9 15.32 20.09 -5.21
C THR A 9 16.04 19.79 -6.53
N PRO A 10 16.93 20.67 -7.02
CA PRO A 10 17.61 20.50 -8.32
C PRO A 10 18.38 19.18 -8.45
N CYS A 11 19.05 18.72 -7.41
CA CYS A 11 19.88 17.51 -7.47
C CYS A 11 19.09 16.21 -7.74
N LEU A 12 17.75 16.21 -7.61
CA LEU A 12 16.93 15.07 -7.96
C LEU A 12 16.77 14.89 -9.47
N PHE A 13 16.85 15.99 -10.24
CA PHE A 13 16.74 15.90 -11.69
C PHE A 13 17.91 15.17 -12.33
N ASP A 14 19.10 15.24 -11.73
CA ASP A 14 20.30 14.52 -12.19
C ASP A 14 20.19 13.01 -11.95
N LYS A 15 19.24 12.55 -11.15
CA LYS A 15 18.97 11.15 -10.84
C LYS A 15 17.89 10.52 -11.73
N ILE A 16 17.29 11.28 -12.64
CA ILE A 16 16.26 10.76 -13.55
C ILE A 16 16.92 9.87 -14.59
N VAL A 17 16.43 8.64 -14.68
CA VAL A 17 16.86 7.64 -15.66
C VAL A 17 15.65 6.97 -16.33
N SER A 18 15.87 6.28 -17.42
CA SER A 18 14.87 5.43 -18.04
C SER A 18 14.53 4.21 -17.15
N ALA A 19 13.35 3.65 -17.32
CA ALA A 19 12.97 2.42 -16.63
C ALA A 19 13.88 1.23 -17.03
N ASP A 20 14.34 1.18 -18.26
CA ASP A 20 15.28 0.15 -18.72
C ASP A 20 16.65 0.27 -18.00
N GLU A 21 17.15 1.49 -17.77
CA GLU A 21 18.37 1.75 -16.97
C GLU A 21 18.16 1.37 -15.51
N ALA A 22 17.06 1.79 -14.89
CA ALA A 22 16.75 1.42 -13.52
C ALA A 22 16.66 -0.10 -13.33
N ALA A 23 16.07 -0.82 -14.28
CA ALA A 23 15.98 -2.29 -14.26
C ALA A 23 17.34 -3.00 -14.35
N THR A 24 18.42 -2.32 -14.79
CA THR A 24 19.78 -2.89 -14.76
C THR A 24 20.33 -3.03 -13.36
N LEU A 25 19.87 -2.22 -12.42
CA LEU A 25 20.27 -2.26 -10.99
C LEU A 25 19.78 -3.51 -10.28
N ILE A 26 18.78 -4.21 -10.86
CA ILE A 26 18.17 -5.41 -10.29
C ILE A 26 18.83 -6.63 -10.94
N THR A 27 19.44 -7.47 -10.11
CA THR A 27 20.16 -8.67 -10.55
C THR A 27 19.59 -9.94 -9.94
N ASP A 28 20.03 -11.09 -10.46
CA ASP A 28 19.56 -12.39 -10.02
C ASP A 28 19.75 -12.63 -8.52
N GLY A 29 18.76 -13.24 -7.88
CA GLY A 29 18.77 -13.60 -6.46
C GLY A 29 18.45 -12.44 -5.49
N MET A 30 18.31 -11.20 -5.94
CA MET A 30 18.04 -10.06 -5.06
C MET A 30 16.70 -10.15 -4.35
N ASN A 31 16.69 -9.65 -3.10
CA ASN A 31 15.47 -9.31 -2.37
C ASN A 31 15.02 -7.90 -2.76
N VAL A 32 13.91 -7.82 -3.47
CA VAL A 32 13.37 -6.57 -3.99
C VAL A 32 12.10 -6.20 -3.23
N GLY A 33 12.19 -5.15 -2.45
CA GLY A 33 11.04 -4.53 -1.79
C GLY A 33 10.26 -3.67 -2.77
N VAL A 34 8.95 -3.82 -2.84
CA VAL A 34 8.09 -2.97 -3.67
C VAL A 34 7.07 -2.27 -2.80
N SER A 35 6.85 -0.97 -3.04
CA SER A 35 5.83 -0.19 -2.35
C SER A 35 4.43 -0.68 -2.66
N GLY A 36 3.46 -0.14 -1.96
CA GLY A 36 2.05 -0.37 -2.19
C GLY A 36 1.40 -1.31 -1.19
N PHE A 37 0.07 -1.25 -1.21
CA PHE A 37 -0.82 -2.07 -0.41
C PHE A 37 -2.02 -2.46 -1.27
N THR A 38 -2.22 -3.77 -1.50
CA THR A 38 -3.13 -4.25 -2.52
C THR A 38 -2.76 -3.64 -3.90
N PRO A 39 -3.61 -3.49 -4.89
CA PRO A 39 -3.22 -2.85 -6.15
C PRO A 39 -3.26 -1.32 -6.06
N SER A 40 -2.59 -0.72 -5.06
CA SER A 40 -2.51 0.72 -4.86
C SER A 40 -1.12 1.18 -4.43
N GLY A 41 -0.54 2.15 -5.12
CA GLY A 41 0.75 2.76 -4.79
C GLY A 41 1.96 1.86 -5.04
N TYR A 42 1.89 0.95 -6.01
CA TYR A 42 2.96 0.01 -6.37
C TYR A 42 3.71 0.45 -7.64
N PRO A 43 5.01 0.13 -7.76
CA PRO A 43 5.79 0.47 -8.95
C PRO A 43 5.34 -0.36 -10.16
N LYS A 44 5.34 0.26 -11.34
CA LYS A 44 4.87 -0.36 -12.59
C LYS A 44 5.92 -0.31 -13.70
N LYS A 45 6.47 0.86 -14.01
CA LYS A 45 7.41 1.02 -15.13
C LYS A 45 8.71 0.25 -14.96
N THR A 46 9.30 0.31 -13.79
CA THR A 46 10.57 -0.39 -13.50
C THR A 46 10.40 -1.91 -13.56
N THR A 47 9.30 -2.43 -13.00
CA THR A 47 9.02 -3.87 -13.01
C THR A 47 8.65 -4.38 -14.40
N LEU A 48 7.91 -3.61 -15.20
CA LEU A 48 7.65 -3.91 -16.60
C LEU A 48 8.95 -3.92 -17.44
N ALA A 49 9.86 -2.96 -17.21
CA ALA A 49 11.16 -2.93 -17.87
C ALA A 49 12.02 -4.14 -17.50
N LEU A 50 12.00 -4.55 -16.23
CA LEU A 50 12.70 -5.78 -15.80
C LEU A 50 12.12 -7.01 -16.48
N ALA A 51 10.79 -7.15 -16.54
CA ALA A 51 10.13 -8.26 -17.23
C ALA A 51 10.49 -8.29 -18.73
N LYS A 52 10.52 -7.12 -19.41
CA LYS A 52 10.97 -6.98 -20.79
C LYS A 52 12.43 -7.45 -20.98
N ALA A 53 13.31 -7.07 -20.07
CA ALA A 53 14.71 -7.49 -20.10
C ALA A 53 14.87 -9.00 -19.92
N ILE A 54 14.11 -9.62 -19.00
CA ILE A 54 14.10 -11.06 -18.77
C ILE A 54 13.59 -11.78 -20.02
N LYS A 55 12.51 -11.31 -20.61
CA LYS A 55 11.97 -11.85 -21.86
C LYS A 55 12.99 -11.75 -23.03
N ALA A 56 13.84 -10.72 -23.01
CA ALA A 56 14.93 -10.54 -23.99
C ALA A 56 16.19 -11.37 -23.68
N GLY A 57 16.19 -12.19 -22.63
CA GLY A 57 17.27 -13.11 -22.29
C GLY A 57 18.09 -12.77 -21.05
N LYS A 58 17.77 -11.70 -20.32
CA LYS A 58 18.40 -11.43 -19.02
C LYS A 58 18.06 -12.57 -18.05
N LYS A 59 19.06 -13.24 -17.54
CA LYS A 59 18.90 -14.25 -16.48
C LYS A 59 18.75 -13.51 -15.15
N CYS A 60 17.51 -13.46 -14.63
CA CYS A 60 17.21 -12.75 -13.39
C CYS A 60 15.91 -13.30 -12.78
N ARG A 61 16.03 -13.81 -11.56
CA ARG A 61 14.91 -14.22 -10.72
C ARG A 61 15.07 -13.54 -9.35
N ILE A 62 14.05 -12.89 -8.89
CA ILE A 62 14.08 -12.07 -7.67
C ILE A 62 13.08 -12.57 -6.61
N ASN A 63 13.35 -12.24 -5.37
CA ASN A 63 12.38 -12.38 -4.29
C ASN A 63 11.62 -11.06 -4.16
N ILE A 64 10.30 -11.08 -4.26
CA ILE A 64 9.46 -9.88 -4.14
C ILE A 64 8.88 -9.80 -2.73
N TRP A 65 9.14 -8.67 -2.08
CA TRP A 65 8.61 -8.30 -0.76
C TRP A 65 7.74 -7.06 -0.88
N SER A 66 6.54 -7.08 -0.28
CA SER A 66 5.60 -5.95 -0.39
C SER A 66 4.77 -5.74 0.87
N GLY A 67 3.90 -4.73 0.86
CA GLY A 67 2.95 -4.48 1.94
C GLY A 67 1.90 -5.58 2.05
N ALA A 68 1.26 -5.89 0.92
CA ALA A 68 0.32 -6.97 0.75
C ALA A 68 0.50 -7.52 -0.67
N SER A 69 -0.57 -7.91 -1.38
CA SER A 69 -0.49 -8.10 -2.84
C SER A 69 -0.21 -6.76 -3.53
N VAL A 70 0.33 -6.81 -4.73
CA VAL A 70 0.47 -5.65 -5.62
C VAL A 70 -0.20 -5.94 -6.97
N GLY A 71 -0.20 -4.97 -7.89
CA GLY A 71 -0.88 -5.12 -9.16
C GLY A 71 -0.18 -6.06 -10.14
N PRO A 72 -0.90 -6.46 -11.21
CA PRO A 72 -0.43 -7.45 -12.18
C PRO A 72 0.82 -6.99 -12.95
N GLU A 73 1.06 -5.70 -13.11
CA GLU A 73 2.24 -5.15 -13.77
C GLU A 73 3.54 -5.55 -13.06
N THR A 74 3.47 -5.82 -11.77
CA THR A 74 4.60 -6.29 -10.98
C THR A 74 4.56 -7.82 -10.80
N GLU A 75 3.47 -8.36 -10.26
CA GLU A 75 3.44 -9.79 -9.88
C GLU A 75 3.24 -10.71 -11.07
N GLU A 76 2.15 -10.51 -11.84
CA GLU A 76 1.81 -11.45 -12.92
C GLU A 76 2.79 -11.34 -14.08
N THR A 77 3.14 -10.11 -14.49
CA THR A 77 4.06 -9.88 -15.61
C THR A 77 5.45 -10.46 -15.35
N LEU A 78 5.99 -10.33 -14.13
CA LEU A 78 7.26 -10.96 -13.76
C LEU A 78 7.14 -12.49 -13.64
N ALA A 79 6.01 -13.00 -13.15
CA ALA A 79 5.75 -14.44 -13.10
C ALA A 79 5.69 -15.07 -14.51
N GLU A 80 5.03 -14.42 -15.46
CA GLU A 80 4.91 -14.89 -16.86
C GLU A 80 6.26 -15.08 -17.54
N VAL A 81 7.26 -14.27 -17.19
CA VAL A 81 8.62 -14.38 -17.75
C VAL A 81 9.56 -15.20 -16.85
N GLY A 82 9.05 -15.84 -15.79
CA GLY A 82 9.84 -16.64 -14.86
C GLY A 82 10.79 -15.83 -13.98
N GLY A 83 10.52 -14.54 -13.80
CA GLY A 83 11.37 -13.60 -13.06
C GLY A 83 11.22 -13.64 -11.53
N ILE A 84 10.36 -14.48 -10.97
CA ILE A 84 10.13 -14.57 -9.54
C ILE A 84 10.71 -15.89 -8.99
N SER A 85 11.53 -15.80 -7.94
CA SER A 85 12.04 -16.94 -7.18
C SER A 85 11.32 -17.09 -5.83
N GLY A 86 10.94 -15.99 -5.20
CA GLY A 86 10.25 -15.97 -3.92
C GLY A 86 9.23 -14.84 -3.80
N ARG A 87 8.19 -15.05 -3.00
CA ARG A 87 7.11 -14.07 -2.75
C ARG A 87 6.71 -14.07 -1.29
N MET A 88 6.62 -12.89 -0.69
CA MET A 88 6.10 -12.65 0.68
C MET A 88 5.56 -11.23 0.83
N PRO A 89 4.69 -10.99 1.80
CA PRO A 89 4.01 -11.95 2.67
C PRO A 89 2.71 -12.45 2.03
N TYR A 90 2.23 -11.81 0.97
CA TYR A 90 0.94 -12.04 0.37
C TYR A 90 0.95 -11.76 -1.13
N TYR A 91 0.15 -12.45 -1.90
CA TYR A 91 -0.01 -12.23 -3.35
C TYR A 91 -1.50 -12.16 -3.73
N ALA A 92 -1.81 -11.55 -4.87
CA ALA A 92 -3.17 -11.51 -5.36
C ALA A 92 -3.56 -12.85 -6.01
N ALA A 93 -4.60 -13.50 -5.48
CA ALA A 93 -5.11 -14.76 -6.05
C ALA A 93 -5.61 -14.63 -7.51
N SER A 94 -5.85 -13.39 -7.98
CA SER A 94 -6.14 -13.09 -9.38
C SER A 94 -4.93 -13.27 -10.31
N ASN A 95 -3.71 -13.27 -9.79
CA ASN A 95 -2.46 -13.49 -10.51
C ASN A 95 -2.26 -14.99 -10.75
N LYS A 96 -2.87 -15.49 -11.82
CA LYS A 96 -3.02 -16.94 -12.08
C LYS A 96 -1.68 -17.64 -12.34
N THR A 97 -0.75 -16.98 -13.03
CA THR A 97 0.58 -17.56 -13.31
C THR A 97 1.38 -17.67 -12.04
N LEU A 98 1.45 -16.62 -11.23
CA LEU A 98 2.12 -16.64 -9.94
C LEU A 98 1.51 -17.68 -8.99
N SER A 99 0.16 -17.72 -8.89
CA SER A 99 -0.56 -18.69 -8.08
C SER A 99 -0.20 -20.15 -8.48
N ARG A 100 -0.16 -20.44 -9.77
CA ARG A 100 0.23 -21.77 -10.27
C ARG A 100 1.69 -22.09 -9.91
N GLN A 101 2.61 -21.13 -10.07
CA GLN A 101 4.03 -21.32 -9.76
C GLN A 101 4.26 -21.57 -8.27
N ILE A 102 3.52 -20.91 -7.39
CA ILE A 102 3.54 -21.15 -5.95
C ILE A 102 3.03 -22.56 -5.65
N ASN A 103 1.86 -22.94 -6.18
CA ASN A 103 1.24 -24.25 -5.94
C ASN A 103 2.07 -25.42 -6.50
N THR A 104 2.89 -25.19 -7.51
CA THR A 104 3.80 -26.22 -8.08
C THR A 104 5.19 -26.21 -7.43
N GLY A 105 5.46 -25.30 -6.48
CA GLY A 105 6.74 -25.19 -5.79
C GLY A 105 7.87 -24.55 -6.63
N SER A 106 7.56 -23.95 -7.79
CA SER A 106 8.56 -23.27 -8.63
C SER A 106 8.88 -21.86 -8.16
N VAL A 107 8.02 -21.29 -7.31
CA VAL A 107 8.23 -20.04 -6.56
C VAL A 107 8.08 -20.34 -5.07
N THR A 108 9.07 -19.97 -4.27
CA THR A 108 8.98 -20.07 -2.81
C THR A 108 7.98 -19.05 -2.29
N TYR A 109 7.03 -19.48 -1.49
CA TYR A 109 6.05 -18.61 -0.87
C TYR A 109 6.08 -18.76 0.65
N ILE A 110 6.15 -17.63 1.34
CA ILE A 110 6.06 -17.59 2.80
C ILE A 110 4.81 -16.83 3.16
N ASP A 111 3.80 -17.60 3.61
CA ASP A 111 2.55 -17.06 4.13
C ASP A 111 2.74 -16.60 5.57
N GLN A 112 2.35 -15.37 5.87
CA GLN A 112 2.46 -14.81 7.21
C GLN A 112 1.53 -13.62 7.41
N HIS A 113 1.30 -13.27 8.66
CA HIS A 113 0.53 -12.08 8.99
C HIS A 113 1.22 -10.81 8.53
N LEU A 114 0.48 -9.93 7.82
CA LEU A 114 0.98 -8.64 7.34
C LEU A 114 1.57 -7.80 8.48
N SER A 115 0.90 -7.80 9.64
CA SER A 115 1.32 -7.07 10.84
C SER A 115 2.69 -7.49 11.39
N HIS A 116 3.16 -8.69 11.08
CA HIS A 116 4.47 -9.18 11.54
C HIS A 116 5.58 -8.94 10.53
N PHE A 117 5.24 -8.77 9.25
CA PHE A 117 6.23 -8.75 8.18
C PHE A 117 7.21 -7.58 8.31
N ALA A 118 6.71 -6.37 8.54
CA ALA A 118 7.55 -5.19 8.75
C ALA A 118 8.51 -5.38 9.93
N GLN A 119 8.02 -5.94 11.04
CA GLN A 119 8.82 -6.23 12.21
C GLN A 119 9.91 -7.28 11.93
N GLN A 120 9.59 -8.31 11.17
CA GLN A 120 10.53 -9.37 10.84
C GLN A 120 11.62 -8.90 9.86
N ILE A 121 11.29 -7.98 8.94
CA ILE A 121 12.30 -7.27 8.13
C ILE A 121 13.21 -6.46 9.05
N ASP A 122 12.65 -5.70 9.99
CA ASP A 122 13.41 -4.85 10.90
C ASP A 122 14.35 -5.66 11.83
N TYR A 123 13.97 -6.90 12.12
CA TYR A 123 14.82 -7.84 12.89
C TYR A 123 15.83 -8.59 12.03
N GLY A 124 15.79 -8.45 10.72
CA GLY A 124 16.72 -9.10 9.79
C GLY A 124 16.46 -10.60 9.56
N PHE A 125 15.24 -11.11 9.86
CA PHE A 125 14.93 -12.54 9.74
C PHE A 125 15.00 -13.06 8.30
N TYR A 126 14.81 -12.20 7.32
CA TYR A 126 14.81 -12.56 5.89
C TYR A 126 16.08 -12.10 5.15
N GLY A 127 17.04 -11.53 5.87
CA GLY A 127 18.22 -10.91 5.29
C GLY A 127 17.97 -9.48 4.82
N ASP A 128 18.86 -9.00 3.96
CA ASP A 128 18.86 -7.60 3.51
C ASP A 128 17.78 -7.34 2.42
N VAL A 129 17.28 -6.12 2.38
CA VAL A 129 16.55 -5.58 1.23
C VAL A 129 17.59 -5.00 0.26
N ASP A 130 17.84 -5.68 -0.86
CA ASP A 130 18.87 -5.22 -1.80
C ASP A 130 18.44 -3.98 -2.57
N VAL A 131 17.18 -3.96 -3.02
CA VAL A 131 16.58 -2.82 -3.74
C VAL A 131 15.17 -2.59 -3.21
N ALA A 132 14.83 -1.34 -2.93
CA ALA A 132 13.44 -0.92 -2.80
C ALA A 132 13.01 -0.15 -4.05
N ILE A 133 11.88 -0.51 -4.65
CA ILE A 133 11.25 0.24 -5.73
C ILE A 133 9.98 0.86 -5.15
N VAL A 134 9.94 2.19 -5.12
CA VAL A 134 8.90 2.95 -4.41
C VAL A 134 8.16 3.83 -5.40
N GLU A 135 6.87 3.62 -5.56
CA GLU A 135 6.02 4.58 -6.26
C GLU A 135 5.76 5.80 -5.37
N ALA A 136 5.85 6.99 -5.94
CA ALA A 136 5.70 8.25 -5.23
C ALA A 136 4.90 9.27 -6.04
N ALA A 137 4.19 10.18 -5.35
CA ALA A 137 3.61 11.38 -5.94
C ALA A 137 4.67 12.47 -6.13
N ALA A 138 5.61 12.59 -5.17
CA ALA A 138 6.68 13.59 -5.18
C ALA A 138 7.83 13.17 -4.26
N ILE A 139 8.96 13.89 -4.37
CA ILE A 139 10.11 13.79 -3.48
C ILE A 139 10.41 15.20 -2.94
N ASN A 140 10.47 15.32 -1.62
CA ASN A 140 10.74 16.58 -0.94
C ASN A 140 12.21 17.01 -1.05
N ALA A 141 12.50 18.24 -0.69
CA ALA A 141 13.85 18.81 -0.74
C ALA A 141 14.85 18.12 0.20
N ASP A 142 14.38 17.49 1.26
CA ASP A 142 15.17 16.67 2.20
C ASP A 142 15.31 15.20 1.76
N GLY A 143 14.68 14.82 0.64
CA GLY A 143 14.65 13.45 0.14
C GLY A 143 13.55 12.57 0.74
N SER A 144 12.68 13.11 1.59
CA SER A 144 11.50 12.36 2.05
C SER A 144 10.51 12.15 0.90
N ILE A 145 9.85 10.99 0.91
CA ILE A 145 9.03 10.51 -0.20
C ILE A 145 7.55 10.72 0.12
N VAL A 146 6.85 11.42 -0.77
CA VAL A 146 5.39 11.59 -0.74
C VAL A 146 4.77 10.39 -1.48
N LEU A 147 4.13 9.49 -0.76
CA LEU A 147 3.49 8.32 -1.35
C LEU A 147 2.18 8.67 -2.06
N GLY A 148 1.68 7.72 -2.85
CA GLY A 148 0.32 7.71 -3.36
C GLY A 148 -0.69 7.28 -2.29
N SER A 149 -1.76 6.60 -2.66
CA SER A 149 -2.83 6.18 -1.75
C SER A 149 -2.47 4.97 -0.86
N GLY A 150 -1.45 4.19 -1.21
CA GLY A 150 -1.03 3.00 -0.47
C GLY A 150 0.30 3.20 0.27
N VAL A 151 0.36 2.86 1.55
CA VAL A 151 1.59 2.89 2.35
C VAL A 151 2.20 1.49 2.47
N GLY A 152 1.43 0.53 2.97
CA GLY A 152 1.89 -0.84 3.23
C GLY A 152 3.18 -0.88 4.08
N ASN A 153 4.09 -1.77 3.72
CA ASN A 153 5.40 -1.89 4.39
C ASN A 153 6.49 -0.98 3.79
N THR A 154 6.13 -0.03 2.94
CA THR A 154 7.07 0.87 2.26
C THR A 154 8.06 1.55 3.19
N PRO A 155 7.65 2.10 4.36
CA PRO A 155 8.59 2.75 5.28
C PRO A 155 9.69 1.82 5.75
N MET A 156 9.35 0.55 6.04
CA MET A 156 10.30 -0.44 6.50
C MET A 156 11.22 -0.93 5.38
N LEU A 157 10.68 -1.11 4.17
CA LEU A 157 11.46 -1.46 3.00
C LEU A 157 12.48 -0.36 2.66
N VAL A 158 12.05 0.92 2.68
CA VAL A 158 12.95 2.07 2.46
C VAL A 158 14.02 2.15 3.54
N LYS A 159 13.66 1.94 4.82
CA LYS A 159 14.60 1.97 5.96
C LYS A 159 15.77 1.00 5.76
N HIS A 160 15.48 -0.20 5.26
CA HIS A 160 16.48 -1.30 5.17
C HIS A 160 17.08 -1.52 3.77
N ALA A 161 16.58 -0.84 2.73
CA ALA A 161 17.09 -1.02 1.38
C ALA A 161 18.53 -0.51 1.22
N LYS A 162 19.36 -1.26 0.51
CA LYS A 162 20.72 -0.83 0.10
C LYS A 162 20.64 0.20 -1.05
N LYS A 163 19.68 0.03 -1.97
CA LYS A 163 19.43 0.94 -3.11
C LYS A 163 17.95 1.28 -3.14
N ILE A 164 17.62 2.51 -3.48
CA ILE A 164 16.24 2.97 -3.60
C ILE A 164 16.02 3.54 -4.99
N ILE A 165 15.09 2.95 -5.71
CA ILE A 165 14.56 3.44 -6.99
C ILE A 165 13.22 4.08 -6.67
N VAL A 166 13.05 5.36 -6.99
CA VAL A 166 11.77 6.05 -6.80
C VAL A 166 11.08 6.21 -8.14
N GLU A 167 9.92 5.60 -8.30
CA GLU A 167 9.07 5.73 -9.48
C GLU A 167 8.07 6.86 -9.23
N VAL A 168 8.37 8.08 -9.71
CA VAL A 168 7.51 9.25 -9.52
C VAL A 168 6.39 9.22 -10.56
N ASN A 169 5.18 8.98 -10.09
CA ASN A 169 4.01 8.78 -10.94
C ASN A 169 3.19 10.06 -11.05
N THR A 170 3.14 10.62 -12.26
CA THR A 170 2.42 11.87 -12.57
C THR A 170 0.90 11.70 -12.58
N SER A 171 0.39 10.48 -12.66
CA SER A 171 -1.05 10.20 -12.55
C SER A 171 -1.59 10.37 -11.12
N ILE A 172 -0.73 10.35 -10.10
CA ILE A 172 -1.12 10.56 -8.71
C ILE A 172 -1.33 12.06 -8.46
N PRO A 173 -2.50 12.49 -7.98
CA PRO A 173 -2.76 13.89 -7.67
C PRO A 173 -1.98 14.33 -6.43
N LEU A 174 -1.31 15.48 -6.51
CA LEU A 174 -0.55 16.05 -5.37
C LEU A 174 -1.45 16.43 -4.18
N THR A 175 -2.76 16.53 -4.39
CA THR A 175 -3.74 16.78 -3.31
C THR A 175 -3.81 15.66 -2.27
N LEU A 176 -3.24 14.47 -2.55
CA LEU A 176 -3.05 13.39 -1.57
C LEU A 176 -1.98 13.71 -0.52
N GLU A 177 -1.11 14.67 -0.79
CA GLU A 177 -0.04 15.03 0.16
C GLU A 177 -0.59 15.44 1.52
N GLY A 178 0.03 14.92 2.57
CA GLY A 178 -0.40 15.20 3.94
C GLY A 178 -1.52 14.29 4.46
N MET A 179 -2.06 13.36 3.67
CA MET A 179 -3.10 12.42 4.11
C MET A 179 -2.57 11.35 5.05
N HIS A 180 -1.33 10.90 4.86
CA HIS A 180 -0.75 9.82 5.62
C HIS A 180 -0.35 10.22 7.04
N ASP A 181 -0.26 9.22 7.92
CA ASP A 181 0.24 9.33 9.29
C ASP A 181 1.13 8.10 9.56
N ILE A 182 2.34 8.14 9.04
CA ILE A 182 3.27 7.00 9.01
C ILE A 182 4.05 6.98 10.32
N TYR A 183 3.82 5.92 11.12
CA TYR A 183 4.48 5.70 12.40
C TYR A 183 5.27 4.40 12.36
N ILE A 184 6.56 4.48 12.73
CA ILE A 184 7.44 3.32 12.84
C ILE A 184 7.69 3.04 14.31
N CYS A 185 7.19 1.90 14.80
CA CYS A 185 7.42 1.47 16.17
C CYS A 185 8.90 1.21 16.45
N SER A 186 9.35 1.55 17.66
CA SER A 186 10.68 1.16 18.15
C SER A 186 10.80 -0.35 18.29
N LYS A 187 12.04 -0.85 18.29
CA LYS A 187 12.32 -2.26 18.63
C LYS A 187 12.26 -2.48 20.15
N PRO A 188 11.96 -3.69 20.61
CA PRO A 188 12.23 -4.04 22.01
C PRO A 188 13.73 -3.91 22.35
N PRO A 189 14.09 -3.45 23.55
CA PRO A 189 13.21 -3.14 24.69
C PRO A 189 12.60 -1.72 24.67
N GLU A 190 12.98 -0.85 23.73
CA GLU A 190 12.53 0.55 23.66
C GLU A 190 11.11 0.70 23.11
N ARG A 191 10.45 -0.41 22.73
CA ARG A 191 9.07 -0.37 22.22
C ARG A 191 8.12 0.02 23.34
N THR A 192 7.35 1.06 23.06
CA THR A 192 6.21 1.50 23.89
C THR A 192 4.90 1.22 23.17
N GLU A 193 3.80 1.45 23.83
CA GLU A 193 2.48 1.47 23.21
C GLU A 193 2.42 2.54 22.11
N ILE A 194 1.59 2.29 21.11
CA ILE A 194 1.35 3.28 20.04
C ILE A 194 0.51 4.40 20.67
N PRO A 195 0.97 5.68 20.67
CA PRO A 195 0.35 6.77 21.42
C PRO A 195 -0.89 7.34 20.71
N ILE A 196 -1.87 6.48 20.41
CA ILE A 196 -3.16 6.86 19.83
C ILE A 196 -4.21 6.76 20.93
N TYR A 197 -4.72 7.89 21.37
CA TYR A 197 -5.73 7.98 22.45
C TYR A 197 -7.08 8.43 21.90
N HIS A 198 -7.08 9.14 20.77
CA HIS A 198 -8.30 9.60 20.09
C HIS A 198 -8.21 9.27 18.61
N VAL A 199 -9.35 9.05 17.99
CA VAL A 199 -9.43 8.75 16.56
C VAL A 199 -8.82 9.83 15.64
N GLY A 200 -8.68 11.08 16.14
CA GLY A 200 -8.06 12.21 15.41
C GLY A 200 -6.57 12.39 15.60
N ASP A 201 -5.94 11.58 16.44
CA ASP A 201 -4.53 11.76 16.75
C ASP A 201 -3.66 11.51 15.52
N ARG A 202 -2.65 12.35 15.34
CA ARG A 202 -1.58 12.18 14.38
C ARG A 202 -0.28 12.01 15.14
N ILE A 203 0.34 10.86 14.96
CA ILE A 203 1.49 10.43 15.75
C ILE A 203 2.76 10.24 14.91
N GLY A 204 2.63 10.25 13.60
CA GLY A 204 3.69 9.97 12.66
C GLY A 204 3.97 11.12 11.68
N SER A 205 4.52 10.77 10.55
CA SER A 205 4.87 11.68 9.45
C SER A 205 3.96 11.47 8.25
N PRO A 206 3.62 12.52 7.49
CA PRO A 206 2.93 12.35 6.21
C PRO A 206 3.83 11.82 5.10
N TYR A 207 5.12 11.63 5.37
CA TYR A 207 6.14 11.24 4.41
C TYR A 207 6.94 10.03 4.88
N VAL A 208 7.47 9.26 3.92
CA VAL A 208 8.48 8.24 4.22
C VAL A 208 9.85 8.91 4.28
N SER A 209 10.48 8.85 5.45
CA SER A 209 11.86 9.33 5.62
C SER A 209 12.82 8.48 4.78
N CYS A 210 13.63 9.15 3.95
CA CYS A 210 14.62 8.49 3.09
C CYS A 210 15.98 9.19 3.20
N GLY A 211 16.08 10.40 2.68
CA GLY A 211 17.33 11.15 2.48
C GLY A 211 17.78 11.13 1.01
N LEU A 212 18.29 12.26 0.54
CA LEU A 212 18.69 12.47 -0.85
C LEU A 212 19.80 11.54 -1.35
N ASP A 213 20.75 11.23 -0.48
CA ASP A 213 21.90 10.36 -0.73
C ASP A 213 21.51 8.89 -0.95
N ARG A 214 20.41 8.46 -0.34
CA ARG A 214 19.92 7.09 -0.45
C ARG A 214 19.12 6.82 -1.70
N ILE A 215 18.59 7.86 -2.36
CA ILE A 215 17.88 7.72 -3.64
C ILE A 215 18.90 7.45 -4.74
N THR A 216 18.90 6.22 -5.26
CA THR A 216 19.83 5.78 -6.30
C THR A 216 19.46 6.36 -7.64
N CYS A 217 18.20 6.24 -8.05
CA CYS A 217 17.67 6.84 -9.28
C CYS A 217 16.16 7.05 -9.21
N ILE A 218 15.68 7.84 -10.17
CA ILE A 218 14.27 8.23 -10.30
C ILE A 218 13.77 7.83 -11.68
N VAL A 219 12.60 7.21 -11.73
CA VAL A 219 11.90 6.85 -12.96
C VAL A 219 10.60 7.63 -13.05
N GLU A 220 10.35 8.29 -14.16
CA GLU A 220 9.08 8.93 -14.42
C GLU A 220 8.02 7.91 -14.83
N SER A 221 6.86 7.94 -14.19
CA SER A 221 5.70 7.10 -14.50
C SER A 221 4.44 7.95 -14.69
N ASP A 222 3.50 7.40 -15.46
CA ASP A 222 2.16 7.97 -15.70
C ASP A 222 1.07 6.88 -15.68
N ILE A 223 1.44 5.67 -15.24
CA ILE A 223 0.56 4.50 -15.24
C ILE A 223 -0.31 4.53 -13.98
N VAL A 224 -1.62 4.54 -14.17
CA VAL A 224 -2.59 4.48 -13.07
C VAL A 224 -2.60 3.11 -12.39
N ASP A 225 -2.99 3.08 -11.12
CA ASP A 225 -3.16 1.83 -10.38
C ASP A 225 -4.25 0.95 -10.99
N HIS A 226 -4.01 -0.36 -11.01
CA HIS A 226 -4.98 -1.35 -11.41
C HIS A 226 -5.97 -1.62 -10.28
N VAL A 227 -6.80 -0.61 -9.98
CA VAL A 227 -7.75 -0.69 -8.86
C VAL A 227 -8.77 -1.81 -9.05
N ARG A 228 -9.07 -2.49 -7.95
CA ARG A 228 -10.09 -3.53 -7.93
C ARG A 228 -11.47 -2.89 -7.90
N ASN A 229 -12.24 -3.04 -8.97
CA ASN A 229 -13.64 -2.60 -8.98
C ASN A 229 -14.43 -3.44 -7.95
N LEU A 230 -15.04 -2.76 -6.98
CA LEU A 230 -15.99 -3.38 -6.07
C LEU A 230 -17.35 -3.49 -6.79
N SER A 231 -17.89 -4.70 -6.84
CA SER A 231 -19.24 -4.91 -7.36
C SER A 231 -20.25 -4.16 -6.50
N ALA A 232 -21.30 -3.63 -7.15
CA ALA A 232 -22.43 -3.07 -6.41
C ALA A 232 -23.00 -4.13 -5.45
N PRO A 233 -23.45 -3.75 -4.24
CA PRO A 233 -24.06 -4.68 -3.31
C PRO A 233 -25.27 -5.39 -3.92
N ASP A 234 -25.28 -6.71 -3.86
CA ASP A 234 -26.42 -7.55 -4.22
C ASP A 234 -27.52 -7.49 -3.16
N ASP A 235 -28.68 -8.10 -3.44
CA ASP A 235 -29.81 -8.07 -2.52
C ASP A 235 -29.53 -8.80 -1.20
N THR A 236 -28.66 -9.81 -1.21
CA THR A 236 -28.23 -10.50 -0.02
C THR A 236 -27.37 -9.59 0.87
N SER A 237 -26.39 -8.92 0.29
CA SER A 237 -25.55 -7.94 0.99
C SER A 237 -26.35 -6.78 1.56
N LYS A 238 -27.38 -6.29 0.82
CA LYS A 238 -28.29 -5.25 1.30
C LYS A 238 -29.13 -5.72 2.50
N LYS A 239 -29.65 -6.96 2.47
CA LYS A 239 -30.38 -7.53 3.62
C LYS A 239 -29.49 -7.71 4.84
N ILE A 240 -28.26 -8.16 4.65
CA ILE A 240 -27.28 -8.26 5.76
C ILE A 240 -27.03 -6.86 6.34
N ALA A 241 -26.84 -5.86 5.51
CA ALA A 241 -26.63 -4.48 5.96
C ALA A 241 -27.84 -3.94 6.73
N ALA A 242 -29.05 -4.15 6.25
CA ALA A 242 -30.28 -3.73 6.93
C ALA A 242 -30.40 -4.40 8.31
N ASN A 243 -30.21 -5.72 8.39
CA ASN A 243 -30.27 -6.44 9.66
C ASN A 243 -29.22 -5.94 10.66
N LEU A 244 -28.01 -5.58 10.17
CA LEU A 244 -26.98 -5.03 11.05
C LEU A 244 -27.34 -3.63 11.55
N VAL A 245 -27.89 -2.77 10.70
CA VAL A 245 -28.34 -1.42 11.10
C VAL A 245 -29.45 -1.54 12.14
N ASP A 246 -30.44 -2.41 11.91
CA ASP A 246 -31.53 -2.68 12.87
C ASP A 246 -30.99 -3.18 14.20
N PHE A 247 -30.01 -4.08 14.18
CA PHE A 247 -29.35 -4.58 15.39
C PHE A 247 -28.65 -3.45 16.16
N LEU A 248 -27.86 -2.62 15.47
CA LEU A 248 -27.16 -1.50 16.10
C LEU A 248 -28.14 -0.48 16.70
N GLU A 249 -29.25 -0.20 16.02
CA GLU A 249 -30.31 0.64 16.55
C GLU A 249 -31.01 0.03 17.78
N HIS A 250 -31.21 -1.30 17.75
CA HIS A 250 -31.74 -2.03 18.90
C HIS A 250 -30.82 -1.91 20.12
N GLU A 251 -29.52 -2.13 19.92
CA GLU A 251 -28.50 -2.05 20.97
C GLU A 251 -28.43 -0.62 21.58
N GLN A 252 -28.51 0.40 20.74
CA GLN A 252 -28.52 1.79 21.18
C GLN A 252 -29.78 2.12 22.00
N ARG A 253 -30.97 1.67 21.54
CA ARG A 253 -32.23 1.87 22.28
C ARG A 253 -32.24 1.22 23.66
N HIS A 254 -31.50 0.15 23.87
CA HIS A 254 -31.38 -0.58 25.13
C HIS A 254 -30.16 -0.14 25.96
N GLY A 255 -29.46 0.94 25.56
CA GLY A 255 -28.34 1.51 26.31
C GLY A 255 -27.07 0.64 26.29
N ARG A 256 -26.99 -0.35 25.42
CA ARG A 256 -25.80 -1.20 25.26
C ARG A 256 -24.76 -0.63 24.29
N LEU A 257 -25.18 0.29 23.44
CA LEU A 257 -24.30 1.13 22.63
C LEU A 257 -24.53 2.61 22.99
N PRO A 258 -23.45 3.42 23.01
CA PRO A 258 -23.59 4.85 23.28
C PRO A 258 -24.35 5.55 22.13
N GLN A 259 -24.92 6.74 22.44
CA GLN A 259 -25.60 7.58 21.45
C GLN A 259 -24.64 7.94 20.30
N GLN A 260 -23.43 8.33 20.63
CA GLN A 260 -22.34 8.47 19.68
C GLN A 260 -21.65 7.12 19.57
N MET A 261 -21.75 6.51 18.39
CA MET A 261 -21.15 5.20 18.13
C MET A 261 -19.64 5.23 18.43
N LEU A 262 -19.13 4.07 18.88
CA LEU A 262 -17.68 3.87 18.95
C LEU A 262 -17.05 3.93 17.55
N PRO A 263 -15.74 4.21 17.45
CA PRO A 263 -15.06 4.23 16.15
C PRO A 263 -15.29 2.93 15.38
N LEU A 264 -15.64 3.07 14.12
CA LEU A 264 -15.88 1.96 13.21
C LEU A 264 -14.58 1.51 12.55
N GLN A 265 -14.50 0.24 12.22
CA GLN A 265 -13.51 -0.34 11.33
C GLN A 265 -14.26 -1.16 10.29
N SER A 266 -13.80 -1.14 9.04
CA SER A 266 -14.41 -1.87 7.95
C SER A 266 -13.36 -2.64 7.15
N GLY A 267 -13.68 -3.90 6.84
CA GLY A 267 -12.89 -4.69 5.89
C GLY A 267 -13.23 -4.34 4.43
N VAL A 268 -12.63 -5.08 3.51
CA VAL A 268 -12.87 -4.95 2.06
C VAL A 268 -13.93 -5.96 1.62
N GLY A 269 -14.84 -5.53 0.74
CA GLY A 269 -15.78 -6.43 0.09
C GLY A 269 -17.19 -5.86 -0.06
N SER A 270 -18.04 -6.57 -0.81
CA SER A 270 -19.40 -6.15 -1.12
C SER A 270 -20.29 -6.00 0.13
N ILE A 271 -20.14 -6.90 1.10
CA ILE A 271 -20.90 -6.85 2.36
C ILE A 271 -20.49 -5.64 3.18
N ALA A 272 -19.17 -5.43 3.38
CA ALA A 272 -18.66 -4.28 4.10
C ALA A 272 -19.10 -2.95 3.46
N ASN A 273 -19.03 -2.88 2.12
CA ASN A 273 -19.49 -1.73 1.35
C ASN A 273 -21.01 -1.51 1.53
N ALA A 274 -21.82 -2.58 1.51
CA ALA A 274 -23.27 -2.49 1.74
C ALA A 274 -23.59 -1.99 3.16
N VAL A 275 -22.87 -2.47 4.17
CA VAL A 275 -23.03 -2.04 5.56
C VAL A 275 -22.72 -0.55 5.72
N LEU A 276 -21.61 -0.08 5.16
CA LEU A 276 -21.25 1.34 5.18
C LEU A 276 -22.28 2.21 4.45
N MET A 277 -22.85 1.72 3.33
CA MET A 277 -23.95 2.38 2.64
C MET A 277 -25.22 2.43 3.50
N GLY A 278 -25.58 1.32 4.14
CA GLY A 278 -26.73 1.25 5.06
C GLY A 278 -26.58 2.19 6.25
N LEU A 279 -25.39 2.23 6.85
CA LEU A 279 -25.09 3.22 7.89
C LEU A 279 -25.16 4.66 7.38
N ALA A 280 -24.79 4.90 6.12
CA ALA A 280 -24.89 6.21 5.50
C ALA A 280 -26.34 6.69 5.32
N GLU A 281 -27.28 5.77 5.16
CA GLU A 281 -28.70 6.03 5.00
C GLU A 281 -29.48 5.98 6.33
N SER A 282 -28.84 5.50 7.40
CA SER A 282 -29.42 5.35 8.73
C SER A 282 -29.50 6.69 9.49
N LYS A 283 -30.09 6.64 10.69
CA LYS A 283 -30.18 7.78 11.60
C LYS A 283 -28.88 8.09 12.36
N PHE A 284 -27.87 7.23 12.26
CA PHE A 284 -26.60 7.45 12.96
C PHE A 284 -25.86 8.65 12.37
N GLU A 285 -25.48 9.58 13.22
CA GLU A 285 -24.76 10.81 12.86
C GLU A 285 -23.41 10.88 13.57
N ASN A 286 -22.52 11.75 13.07
CA ASN A 286 -21.20 11.99 13.64
C ASN A 286 -20.37 10.72 13.84
N LEU A 287 -20.50 9.75 12.94
CA LEU A 287 -19.73 8.51 12.99
C LEU A 287 -18.25 8.81 12.83
N THR A 288 -17.44 8.16 13.64
CA THR A 288 -15.99 8.17 13.54
C THR A 288 -15.50 6.83 13.01
N MET A 289 -14.38 6.83 12.30
CA MET A 289 -13.81 5.63 11.70
C MET A 289 -12.30 5.60 11.87
N TYR A 290 -11.79 4.43 12.23
CA TYR A 290 -10.37 4.11 12.26
C TYR A 290 -10.18 2.80 11.52
N SER A 291 -9.67 2.84 10.30
CA SER A 291 -9.69 1.70 9.39
C SER A 291 -8.44 1.64 8.53
N GLU A 292 -7.97 0.43 8.28
CA GLU A 292 -6.85 0.17 7.37
C GLU A 292 -7.18 0.55 5.92
N ILE A 293 -8.43 0.36 5.50
CA ILE A 293 -8.87 0.58 4.12
C ILE A 293 -10.13 1.44 4.11
N LEU A 294 -10.17 2.39 3.18
CA LEU A 294 -11.34 3.21 2.89
C LEU A 294 -11.92 2.81 1.54
N GLN A 295 -13.19 2.44 1.53
CA GLN A 295 -13.95 2.10 0.30
C GLN A 295 -14.78 3.30 -0.17
N ASP A 296 -15.24 3.28 -1.42
CA ASP A 296 -16.00 4.37 -2.05
C ASP A 296 -17.25 4.80 -1.28
N SER A 297 -17.89 3.87 -0.57
CA SER A 297 -19.06 4.16 0.28
C SER A 297 -18.76 5.13 1.41
N VAL A 298 -17.52 5.16 1.91
CA VAL A 298 -17.08 6.13 2.92
C VAL A 298 -17.12 7.55 2.36
N PHE A 299 -16.60 7.74 1.15
CA PHE A 299 -16.55 9.06 0.50
C PHE A 299 -17.93 9.62 0.16
N LYS A 300 -18.89 8.76 -0.20
CA LYS A 300 -20.29 9.18 -0.41
C LYS A 300 -20.94 9.77 0.85
N ARG A 301 -20.50 9.35 2.03
CA ARG A 301 -21.00 9.87 3.31
C ARG A 301 -20.25 11.10 3.80
N LEU A 302 -18.98 11.27 3.47
CA LEU A 302 -18.20 12.46 3.86
C LEU A 302 -18.87 13.77 3.44
N SER A 303 -19.59 13.73 2.31
CA SER A 303 -20.41 14.87 1.85
C SER A 303 -21.61 15.20 2.76
N LYS A 304 -21.93 14.35 3.75
CA LYS A 304 -23.15 14.44 4.57
C LYS A 304 -22.94 14.52 6.10
N GLN A 305 -21.71 14.60 6.65
CA GLN A 305 -21.44 14.68 8.10
C GLN A 305 -20.64 13.49 8.71
N MET A 306 -19.54 13.13 8.13
CA MET A 306 -18.61 12.19 8.76
C MET A 306 -17.25 12.85 8.97
N THR A 307 -16.70 12.79 10.17
CA THR A 307 -15.30 13.13 10.38
C THR A 307 -14.47 11.90 10.06
N LEU A 308 -13.82 11.93 8.88
CA LEU A 308 -12.91 10.87 8.48
C LEU A 308 -11.59 11.03 9.20
N LEU A 309 -11.17 9.98 9.84
CA LEU A 309 -9.88 9.89 10.48
C LEU A 309 -9.06 8.81 9.76
N ARG A 310 -7.96 9.20 9.31
CA ARG A 310 -6.92 8.73 8.42
C ARG A 310 -6.60 7.23 8.43
N GLN A 311 -6.07 6.81 7.29
CA GLN A 311 -5.39 5.54 7.07
C GLN A 311 -4.03 5.55 7.79
N ILE A 312 -3.72 4.52 8.55
CA ILE A 312 -2.38 4.23 9.09
C ILE A 312 -1.62 3.39 8.09
#